data_d5b8ea2f21a4a27252a3385fc4c678c4
#
_entry.id   d5b8ea2f21a4a27252a3385fc4c678c4
#
_cell.length_a   1.000
_cell.length_b   1.000
_cell.length_c   1.000
_cell.angle_alpha   90.00
_cell.angle_beta   90.00
_cell.angle_gamma   90.00
#
_symmetry.space_group_name_H-M   'P 1'
#
loop_
_entity.id
_entity.type
_entity.pdbx_description
1 polymer ?
#
loop_
_entity_poly.entity_id
_entity_poly.type
_entity_poly.pdbx_seq_one_letter_code
_entity_poly.pdbx_strand_id
1 'polypeptide(L)'
;FENLLKKNEGLGTFWIAKALHNKYFERFICVDPDRNTWYEFKNHRWNPSKGGGKLVSLMSSEFSNSYRKLAGEYNTKAINTTGDNKSKFDNLADKYKKIASKLMDITFKKKILEEAKHLFLDEKFFERLDENHDLIGFENGVYDLKLHKFREGHPDDYISLSTKVD
;
A
#
# COMPACT_ATOMS: atom_id res chain seq x y z
N PHE A 1 -7.88 -3.02 -6.96
CA PHE A 1 -7.98 -2.62 -5.54
C PHE A 1 -9.43 -2.62 -5.06
N GLU A 2 -10.37 -1.86 -5.67
CA GLU A 2 -11.77 -1.76 -5.24
C GLU A 2 -12.49 -3.13 -5.18
N ASN A 3 -12.22 -4.02 -6.13
CA ASN A 3 -12.77 -5.37 -6.12
C ASN A 3 -12.29 -6.22 -4.92
N LEU A 4 -11.07 -6.00 -4.44
CA LEU A 4 -10.55 -6.66 -3.24
C LEU A 4 -11.19 -6.12 -1.97
N LEU A 5 -11.45 -4.81 -1.89
CA LEU A 5 -12.21 -4.24 -0.78
C LEU A 5 -13.62 -4.84 -0.69
N LYS A 6 -14.27 -5.07 -1.83
CA LYS A 6 -15.62 -5.63 -1.92
C LYS A 6 -15.67 -7.15 -1.61
N LYS A 7 -14.62 -7.89 -1.99
CA LYS A 7 -14.49 -9.35 -1.71
C LYS A 7 -14.20 -9.68 -0.25
N ASN A 8 -13.95 -8.67 0.58
CA ASN A 8 -13.63 -8.86 1.98
C ASN A 8 -14.87 -9.31 2.77
N GLU A 9 -15.21 -10.60 2.68
CA GLU A 9 -16.38 -11.19 3.34
C GLU A 9 -16.28 -11.23 4.87
N GLY A 10 -15.07 -10.95 5.42
CA GLY A 10 -14.80 -10.93 6.85
C GLY A 10 -14.04 -9.68 7.31
N LEU A 11 -14.12 -9.38 8.61
CA LEU A 11 -13.27 -8.39 9.31
C LEU A 11 -11.86 -8.94 9.60
N GLY A 12 -11.43 -9.99 8.87
CA GLY A 12 -10.15 -10.65 9.06
C GLY A 12 -8.98 -9.77 8.62
N THR A 13 -7.93 -9.74 9.45
CA THR A 13 -6.71 -8.94 9.21
C THR A 13 -6.02 -9.31 7.91
N PHE A 14 -6.02 -10.59 7.55
CA PHE A 14 -5.41 -11.09 6.31
C PHE A 14 -6.00 -10.42 5.05
N TRP A 15 -7.34 -10.36 4.93
CA TRP A 15 -7.97 -9.75 3.75
C TRP A 15 -7.71 -8.25 3.65
N ILE A 16 -7.64 -7.59 4.81
CA ILE A 16 -7.30 -6.17 4.88
C ILE A 16 -5.83 -5.96 4.49
N ALA A 17 -4.92 -6.84 4.96
CA ALA A 17 -3.51 -6.82 4.56
C ALA A 17 -3.34 -7.07 3.06
N LYS A 18 -4.11 -8.00 2.47
CA LYS A 18 -4.10 -8.26 1.02
C LYS A 18 -4.59 -7.07 0.20
N ALA A 19 -5.63 -6.37 0.66
CA ALA A 19 -6.10 -5.14 0.03
C ALA A 19 -5.07 -4.01 0.18
N LEU A 20 -4.41 -3.92 1.34
CA LEU A 20 -3.32 -2.97 1.59
C LEU A 20 -2.15 -3.23 0.64
N HIS A 21 -1.72 -4.49 0.52
CA HIS A 21 -0.67 -4.89 -0.43
C HIS A 21 -1.04 -4.50 -1.85
N ASN A 22 -2.22 -4.86 -2.32
CA ASN A 22 -2.66 -4.53 -3.69
C ASN A 22 -2.69 -3.02 -3.97
N LYS A 23 -2.87 -2.18 -2.94
CA LYS A 23 -2.86 -0.72 -3.09
C LYS A 23 -1.45 -0.14 -3.12
N TYR A 24 -0.49 -0.75 -2.44
CA TYR A 24 0.80 -0.14 -2.15
C TYR A 24 2.01 -1.02 -2.52
N PHE A 25 1.86 -2.11 -3.28
CA PHE A 25 2.94 -3.05 -3.60
C PHE A 25 4.09 -2.41 -4.40
N GLU A 26 3.79 -1.39 -5.22
CA GLU A 26 4.83 -0.63 -5.95
C GLU A 26 5.54 0.40 -5.06
N ARG A 27 5.02 0.66 -3.87
CA ARG A 27 5.55 1.70 -2.99
C ARG A 27 6.31 1.16 -1.80
N PHE A 28 5.99 -0.04 -1.32
CA PHE A 28 6.61 -0.63 -0.14
C PHE A 28 7.09 -2.05 -0.41
N ILE A 29 8.23 -2.39 0.18
CA ILE A 29 8.81 -3.73 0.21
C ILE A 29 9.20 -4.04 1.65
N CYS A 30 8.90 -5.25 2.13
CA CYS A 30 9.45 -5.83 3.33
C CYS A 30 10.63 -6.72 2.94
N VAL A 31 11.81 -6.46 3.50
CA VAL A 31 13.02 -7.24 3.20
C VAL A 31 13.40 -8.21 4.31
N ASP A 32 12.91 -7.99 5.52
CA ASP A 32 13.12 -8.85 6.68
C ASP A 32 11.90 -8.73 7.61
N PRO A 33 10.98 -9.71 7.58
CA PRO A 33 9.79 -9.73 8.43
C PRO A 33 10.11 -9.81 9.91
N ASP A 34 11.16 -10.56 10.31
CA ASP A 34 11.53 -10.77 11.71
C ASP A 34 12.07 -9.49 12.34
N ARG A 35 12.94 -8.80 11.61
CA ARG A 35 13.50 -7.50 12.04
C ARG A 35 12.61 -6.32 11.69
N ASN A 36 11.47 -6.57 11.05
CA ASN A 36 10.52 -5.54 10.61
C ASN A 36 11.20 -4.45 9.75
N THR A 37 12.00 -4.89 8.77
CA THR A 37 12.80 -4.00 7.91
C THR A 37 12.05 -3.76 6.61
N TRP A 38 11.85 -2.49 6.30
CA TRP A 38 11.07 -2.05 5.16
C TRP A 38 11.80 -1.03 4.31
N TYR A 39 11.41 -0.97 3.02
CA TYR A 39 11.78 0.09 2.10
C TYR A 39 10.53 0.76 1.53
N GLU A 40 10.62 2.07 1.28
CA GLU A 40 9.58 2.86 0.62
C GLU A 40 10.16 3.46 -0.66
N PHE A 41 9.48 3.26 -1.78
CA PHE A 41 9.78 3.96 -3.02
C PHE A 41 9.23 5.39 -2.93
N LYS A 42 10.12 6.36 -2.99
CA LYS A 42 9.80 7.78 -2.90
C LYS A 42 10.92 8.61 -3.51
N ASN A 43 10.56 9.70 -4.19
CA ASN A 43 11.50 10.57 -4.88
C ASN A 43 12.43 9.76 -5.80
N HIS A 44 11.81 8.98 -6.68
CA HIS A 44 12.45 8.19 -7.73
C HIS A 44 13.42 7.09 -7.26
N ARG A 45 13.43 6.74 -5.96
CA ARG A 45 14.32 5.73 -5.39
C ARG A 45 13.73 5.00 -4.19
N TRP A 46 14.33 3.88 -3.85
CA TRP A 46 14.04 3.12 -2.65
C TRP A 46 14.77 3.70 -1.43
N ASN A 47 14.03 3.96 -0.39
CA ASN A 47 14.55 4.53 0.87
C ASN A 47 14.24 3.60 2.04
N PRO A 48 15.16 3.42 3.01
CA PRO A 48 14.85 2.68 4.22
C PRO A 48 13.67 3.28 4.97
N SER A 49 12.72 2.44 5.39
CA SER A 49 11.53 2.83 6.15
C SER A 49 11.49 2.08 7.47
N LYS A 50 11.64 2.80 8.59
CA LYS A 50 11.71 2.17 9.90
C LYS A 50 10.39 1.51 10.29
N GLY A 51 10.41 0.17 10.45
CA GLY A 51 9.30 -0.61 11.03
C GLY A 51 7.96 -0.48 10.31
N GLY A 52 7.96 -0.14 9.03
CA GLY A 52 6.72 0.07 8.27
C GLY A 52 5.86 1.25 8.77
N GLY A 53 6.43 2.17 9.58
CA GLY A 53 5.69 3.25 10.23
C GLY A 53 4.90 4.13 9.26
N LYS A 54 5.45 4.36 8.06
CA LYS A 54 4.74 5.09 7.01
C LYS A 54 3.51 4.33 6.50
N LEU A 55 3.63 3.01 6.29
CA LEU A 55 2.51 2.16 5.89
C LEU A 55 1.41 2.14 6.98
N VAL A 56 1.81 2.06 8.26
CA VAL A 56 0.87 2.15 9.41
C VAL A 56 0.14 3.51 9.43
N SER A 57 0.83 4.61 9.12
CA SER A 57 0.22 5.93 8.99
C SER A 57 -0.80 5.99 7.84
N LEU A 58 -0.46 5.39 6.69
CA LEU A 58 -1.35 5.32 5.54
C LEU A 58 -2.63 4.50 5.80
N MET A 59 -2.56 3.50 6.68
CA MET A 59 -3.76 2.76 7.11
C MET A 59 -4.80 3.67 7.76
N SER A 60 -4.37 4.62 8.59
CA SER A 60 -5.28 5.56 9.26
C SER A 60 -5.75 6.73 8.37
N SER A 61 -5.07 7.00 7.28
CA SER A 61 -5.39 8.11 6.36
C SER A 61 -6.02 7.61 5.06
N GLU A 62 -5.24 7.48 4.00
CA GLU A 62 -5.71 7.15 2.65
C GLU A 62 -6.48 5.81 2.58
N PHE A 63 -5.98 4.79 3.29
CA PHE A 63 -6.58 3.47 3.25
C PHE A 63 -7.92 3.43 3.99
N SER A 64 -8.01 4.04 5.17
CA SER A 64 -9.27 4.21 5.90
C SER A 64 -10.29 5.02 5.08
N ASN A 65 -9.84 6.07 4.39
CA ASN A 65 -10.70 6.87 3.51
C ASN A 65 -11.28 6.06 2.33
N SER A 66 -10.52 5.08 1.81
CA SER A 66 -11.05 4.16 0.78
C SER A 66 -12.26 3.36 1.29
N TYR A 67 -12.23 2.89 2.55
CA TYR A 67 -13.37 2.21 3.17
C TYR A 67 -14.54 3.16 3.47
N ARG A 68 -14.26 4.40 3.89
CA ARG A 68 -15.31 5.42 4.09
C ARG A 68 -16.03 5.75 2.79
N LYS A 69 -15.28 5.91 1.68
CA LYS A 69 -15.84 6.14 0.35
C LYS A 69 -16.76 4.98 -0.06
N LEU A 70 -16.29 3.75 0.10
CA LEU A 70 -17.05 2.56 -0.22
C LEU A 70 -18.33 2.45 0.65
N ALA A 71 -18.25 2.79 1.93
CA ALA A 71 -19.43 2.86 2.80
C ALA A 71 -20.45 3.90 2.30
N GLY A 72 -20.00 5.07 1.86
CA GLY A 72 -20.85 6.10 1.26
C GLY A 72 -21.57 5.62 -0.01
N GLU A 73 -20.86 4.91 -0.89
CA GLU A 73 -21.43 4.32 -2.11
C GLU A 73 -22.56 3.32 -1.79
N TYR A 74 -22.37 2.47 -0.77
CA TYR A 74 -23.40 1.52 -0.36
C TYR A 74 -24.57 2.18 0.37
N ASN A 75 -24.33 3.24 1.16
CA ASN A 75 -25.42 4.05 1.70
C ASN A 75 -26.30 4.66 0.59
N THR A 76 -25.69 5.23 -0.45
CA THR A 76 -26.42 5.78 -1.59
C THR A 76 -27.23 4.70 -2.32
N LYS A 77 -26.69 3.50 -2.49
CA LYS A 77 -27.42 2.37 -3.05
C LYS A 77 -28.59 1.94 -2.18
N ALA A 78 -28.43 1.92 -0.86
CA ALA A 78 -29.49 1.59 0.08
C ALA A 78 -30.66 2.59 0.02
N ILE A 79 -30.37 3.88 -0.10
CA ILE A 79 -31.40 4.94 -0.23
C ILE A 79 -32.22 4.77 -1.52
N ASN A 80 -31.56 4.36 -2.61
CA ASN A 80 -32.19 4.20 -3.93
C ASN A 80 -32.79 2.80 -4.17
N THR A 81 -32.90 1.97 -3.12
CA THR A 81 -33.38 0.58 -3.23
C THR A 81 -34.36 0.27 -2.11
N THR A 82 -35.27 -0.68 -2.33
CA THR A 82 -36.25 -1.13 -1.33
C THR A 82 -36.12 -2.64 -1.07
N GLY A 83 -36.76 -3.13 0.00
CA GLY A 83 -36.81 -4.55 0.36
C GLY A 83 -35.47 -5.13 0.79
N ASP A 84 -35.23 -6.40 0.53
CA ASP A 84 -34.07 -7.18 1.00
C ASP A 84 -32.73 -6.60 0.51
N ASN A 85 -32.71 -6.02 -0.68
CA ASN A 85 -31.51 -5.40 -1.22
C ASN A 85 -31.10 -4.15 -0.45
N LYS A 86 -32.07 -3.38 0.09
CA LYS A 86 -31.78 -2.25 0.98
C LYS A 86 -31.03 -2.70 2.22
N SER A 87 -31.60 -3.68 2.93
CA SER A 87 -30.98 -4.26 4.14
C SER A 87 -29.56 -4.80 3.88
N LYS A 88 -29.34 -5.43 2.72
CA LYS A 88 -28.01 -5.90 2.31
C LYS A 88 -27.03 -4.74 2.12
N PHE A 89 -27.45 -3.64 1.49
CA PHE A 89 -26.60 -2.49 1.27
C PHE A 89 -26.30 -1.73 2.58
N ASP A 90 -27.28 -1.59 3.47
CA ASP A 90 -27.10 -0.99 4.80
C ASP A 90 -26.06 -1.80 5.61
N ASN A 91 -26.16 -3.13 5.63
CA ASN A 91 -25.21 -4.01 6.32
C ASN A 91 -23.78 -3.88 5.75
N LEU A 92 -23.63 -3.75 4.44
CA LEU A 92 -22.32 -3.56 3.79
C LEU A 92 -21.75 -2.17 4.14
N ALA A 93 -22.54 -1.13 4.12
CA ALA A 93 -22.12 0.21 4.50
C ALA A 93 -21.62 0.24 5.95
N ASP A 94 -22.35 -0.38 6.87
CA ASP A 94 -21.95 -0.44 8.28
C ASP A 94 -20.70 -1.29 8.51
N LYS A 95 -20.53 -2.38 7.77
CA LYS A 95 -19.32 -3.18 7.77
C LYS A 95 -18.10 -2.34 7.38
N TYR A 96 -18.18 -1.56 6.29
CA TYR A 96 -17.06 -0.75 5.84
C TYR A 96 -16.78 0.44 6.77
N LYS A 97 -17.79 1.04 7.38
CA LYS A 97 -17.63 2.03 8.46
C LYS A 97 -16.86 1.45 9.64
N LYS A 98 -17.19 0.22 10.07
CA LYS A 98 -16.49 -0.49 11.15
C LYS A 98 -15.03 -0.74 10.82
N ILE A 99 -14.70 -1.15 9.59
CA ILE A 99 -13.30 -1.34 9.17
C ILE A 99 -12.57 -0.01 9.21
N ALA A 100 -13.14 1.06 8.64
CA ALA A 100 -12.54 2.39 8.64
C ALA A 100 -12.27 2.90 10.06
N SER A 101 -13.18 2.66 11.01
CA SER A 101 -13.01 3.02 12.42
C SER A 101 -11.90 2.19 13.08
N LYS A 102 -11.86 0.86 12.87
CA LYS A 102 -10.82 -0.01 13.42
C LYS A 102 -9.42 0.32 12.91
N LEU A 103 -9.28 0.87 11.70
CA LEU A 103 -8.01 1.34 11.16
C LEU A 103 -7.44 2.58 11.89
N MET A 104 -8.18 3.17 12.83
CA MET A 104 -7.67 4.17 13.75
C MET A 104 -6.98 3.53 14.97
N ASP A 105 -7.35 2.28 15.33
CA ASP A 105 -6.77 1.56 16.46
C ASP A 105 -5.36 1.02 16.13
N ILE A 106 -4.38 1.31 17.00
CA ILE A 106 -2.99 0.92 16.79
C ILE A 106 -2.79 -0.60 16.91
N THR A 107 -3.52 -1.26 17.78
CA THR A 107 -3.42 -2.71 17.99
C THR A 107 -3.93 -3.45 16.77
N PHE A 108 -5.04 -2.99 16.20
CA PHE A 108 -5.60 -3.54 14.97
C PHE A 108 -4.66 -3.36 13.78
N LYS A 109 -4.07 -2.16 13.63
CA LYS A 109 -3.07 -1.88 12.57
C LYS A 109 -1.82 -2.75 12.69
N LYS A 110 -1.33 -3.00 13.91
CA LYS A 110 -0.19 -3.91 14.13
C LYS A 110 -0.50 -5.33 13.66
N LYS A 111 -1.69 -5.85 13.94
CA LYS A 111 -2.11 -7.18 13.45
C LYS A 111 -2.15 -7.24 11.92
N ILE A 112 -2.63 -6.17 11.27
CA ILE A 112 -2.61 -6.09 9.80
C ILE A 112 -1.17 -6.02 9.28
N LEU A 113 -0.28 -5.27 9.95
CA LEU A 113 1.12 -5.16 9.55
C LEU A 113 1.85 -6.50 9.64
N GLU A 114 1.57 -7.32 10.67
CA GLU A 114 2.16 -8.67 10.77
C GLU A 114 1.81 -9.55 9.56
N GLU A 115 0.55 -9.55 9.15
CA GLU A 115 0.12 -10.25 7.92
C GLU A 115 0.75 -9.62 6.67
N ALA A 116 0.85 -8.30 6.63
CA ALA A 116 1.38 -7.56 5.50
C ALA A 116 2.87 -7.81 5.27
N LYS A 117 3.68 -8.02 6.31
CA LYS A 117 5.11 -8.31 6.18
C LYS A 117 5.38 -9.43 5.17
N HIS A 118 4.62 -10.52 5.25
CA HIS A 118 4.77 -11.67 4.37
C HIS A 118 4.25 -11.43 2.95
N LEU A 119 3.24 -10.57 2.80
CA LEU A 119 2.70 -10.22 1.48
C LEU A 119 3.59 -9.25 0.71
N PHE A 120 4.29 -8.35 1.42
CA PHE A 120 5.24 -7.40 0.86
C PHE A 120 6.67 -7.93 0.81
N LEU A 121 6.92 -9.18 1.23
CA LEU A 121 8.25 -9.76 1.29
C LEU A 121 8.87 -9.88 -0.10
N ASP A 122 10.06 -9.35 -0.25
CA ASP A 122 10.92 -9.53 -1.41
C ASP A 122 12.33 -9.93 -0.95
N GLU A 123 12.59 -11.22 -0.89
CA GLU A 123 13.86 -11.80 -0.44
C GLU A 123 15.04 -11.42 -1.34
N LYS A 124 14.78 -11.11 -2.62
CA LYS A 124 15.79 -10.76 -3.62
C LYS A 124 15.98 -9.26 -3.81
N PHE A 125 15.35 -8.46 -2.97
CA PHE A 125 15.41 -7.00 -3.10
C PHE A 125 16.84 -6.47 -3.13
N PHE A 126 17.69 -6.92 -2.19
CA PHE A 126 19.08 -6.46 -2.10
C PHE A 126 19.97 -6.95 -3.23
N GLU A 127 19.63 -8.09 -3.87
CA GLU A 127 20.38 -8.59 -5.04
C GLU A 127 20.16 -7.69 -6.27
N ARG A 128 19.01 -7.02 -6.33
CA ARG A 128 18.64 -6.13 -7.45
C ARG A 128 18.92 -4.66 -7.18
N LEU A 129 19.06 -4.29 -5.90
CA LEU A 129 19.22 -2.89 -5.50
C LEU A 129 20.56 -2.35 -6.00
N ASP A 130 20.51 -1.29 -6.79
CA ASP A 130 21.66 -0.61 -7.40
C ASP A 130 22.55 -1.50 -8.31
N GLU A 131 22.02 -2.65 -8.80
CA GLU A 131 22.74 -3.57 -9.69
C GLU A 131 22.83 -3.03 -11.12
N ASN A 132 21.84 -2.26 -11.56
CA ASN A 132 21.81 -1.75 -12.92
C ASN A 132 22.69 -0.51 -13.10
N HIS A 133 23.93 -0.73 -13.57
CA HIS A 133 24.92 0.33 -13.81
C HIS A 133 24.61 1.27 -14.97
N ASP A 134 23.59 0.96 -15.78
CA ASP A 134 23.14 1.86 -16.87
C ASP A 134 22.18 2.95 -16.39
N LEU A 135 21.79 2.93 -15.09
CA LEU A 135 20.88 3.91 -14.49
C LEU A 135 21.63 4.77 -13.47
N ILE A 136 21.47 6.08 -13.58
CA ILE A 136 22.01 7.04 -12.61
C ILE A 136 20.86 7.76 -11.93
N GLY A 137 20.77 7.65 -10.60
CA GLY A 137 19.77 8.33 -9.80
C GLY A 137 20.08 9.81 -9.59
N PHE A 138 19.09 10.67 -9.76
CA PHE A 138 19.08 12.09 -9.43
C PHE A 138 17.96 12.39 -8.43
N GLU A 139 17.94 13.59 -7.84
CA GLU A 139 16.87 13.96 -6.89
C GLU A 139 15.50 14.07 -7.60
N ASN A 140 15.49 14.45 -8.86
CA ASN A 140 14.29 14.68 -9.68
C ASN A 140 14.01 13.61 -10.74
N GLY A 141 14.77 12.50 -10.76
CA GLY A 141 14.55 11.41 -11.72
C GLY A 141 15.71 10.45 -11.87
N VAL A 142 15.76 9.79 -13.00
CA VAL A 142 16.77 8.79 -13.38
C VAL A 142 17.25 9.07 -14.80
N TYR A 143 18.57 9.06 -14.99
CA TYR A 143 19.16 9.09 -16.33
C TYR A 143 19.47 7.67 -16.79
N ASP A 144 18.93 7.28 -17.93
CA ASP A 144 19.18 6.00 -18.58
C ASP A 144 20.29 6.15 -19.59
N LEU A 145 21.46 5.56 -19.32
CA LEU A 145 22.65 5.62 -20.16
C LEU A 145 22.46 4.90 -21.50
N LYS A 146 21.69 3.81 -21.53
CA LYS A 146 21.41 3.08 -22.77
C LYS A 146 20.49 3.85 -23.71
N LEU A 147 19.47 4.48 -23.13
CA LEU A 147 18.50 5.25 -23.89
C LEU A 147 18.92 6.71 -24.09
N HIS A 148 20.03 7.14 -23.46
CA HIS A 148 20.48 8.55 -23.43
C HIS A 148 19.35 9.51 -23.05
N LYS A 149 18.53 9.11 -22.04
CA LYS A 149 17.31 9.84 -21.70
C LYS A 149 17.14 10.01 -20.20
N PHE A 150 16.75 11.22 -19.80
CA PHE A 150 16.26 11.50 -18.45
C PHE A 150 14.77 11.17 -18.37
N ARG A 151 14.34 10.50 -17.28
CA ARG A 151 12.95 10.10 -17.03
C ARG A 151 12.63 10.04 -15.55
N GLU A 152 11.37 9.93 -15.22
CA GLU A 152 10.96 9.58 -13.87
C GLU A 152 11.51 8.20 -13.47
N GLY A 153 11.92 8.07 -12.21
CA GLY A 153 12.32 6.78 -11.66
C GLY A 153 11.10 5.90 -11.41
N HIS A 154 11.29 4.61 -11.59
CA HIS A 154 10.26 3.59 -11.40
C HIS A 154 10.69 2.61 -10.28
N PRO A 155 9.76 2.01 -9.50
CA PRO A 155 10.12 1.00 -8.50
C PRO A 155 10.98 -0.14 -9.04
N ASP A 156 10.74 -0.57 -10.28
CA ASP A 156 11.51 -1.63 -10.96
C ASP A 156 12.93 -1.22 -11.39
N ASP A 157 13.29 0.05 -11.24
CA ASP A 157 14.67 0.50 -11.44
C ASP A 157 15.62 0.04 -10.33
N TYR A 158 15.07 -0.30 -9.16
CA TYR A 158 15.80 -0.73 -7.97
C TYR A 158 16.97 0.19 -7.58
N ILE A 159 16.78 1.49 -7.68
CA ILE A 159 17.77 2.51 -7.31
C ILE A 159 17.56 2.95 -5.86
N SER A 160 18.63 3.00 -5.08
CA SER A 160 18.65 3.62 -3.75
C SER A 160 19.56 4.85 -3.67
N LEU A 161 20.55 4.93 -4.55
CA LEU A 161 21.55 5.98 -4.58
C LEU A 161 21.10 7.17 -5.45
N SER A 162 21.56 8.37 -5.09
CA SER A 162 21.35 9.59 -5.87
C SER A 162 22.62 10.43 -5.86
N THR A 163 22.89 11.10 -6.96
CA THR A 163 24.00 12.06 -7.10
C THR A 163 23.83 13.29 -6.22
N LYS A 164 22.66 13.50 -5.59
CA LYS A 164 22.27 14.71 -4.85
C LYS A 164 22.31 15.99 -5.70
N VAL A 165 22.19 15.84 -7.00
CA VAL A 165 22.07 16.92 -7.98
C VAL A 165 20.74 16.73 -8.72
N ASP A 166 20.12 17.85 -9.10
CA ASP A 166 18.90 17.88 -9.90
C ASP A 166 19.22 17.78 -11.41
#